data_b3839e98b9ee885ccbfa40e83e6bcde1
#
_entry.id   b3839e98b9ee885ccbfa40e83e6bcde1
#
_cell.length_a   1.000
_cell.length_b   1.000
_cell.length_c   1.000
_cell.angle_alpha   90.00
_cell.angle_beta   90.00
_cell.angle_gamma   90.00
#
_symmetry.space_group_name_H-M   'P 1'
#
loop_
_entity.id
_entity.type
_entity.pdbx_description
1 polymer ?
#
loop_
_entity_poly.entity_id
_entity_poly.type
_entity_poly.pdbx_seq_one_letter_code
_entity_poly.pdbx_strand_id
1 'polypeptide(L)'
;MVYRLICAVIFVTLGLAGCAAPPLAGAPPSGLWQDQAFGYQSSLVTETRDSVFALDRAMQASLNTPGNQLQSTRQRLDLLVARLYDPKGLRLSYASGRTTGAAETWRSQSGDCLSLTVMAYAAARALGLNAYMQEVQVPLTFDRRDGVDFIGGHVNLLVRHAYDVPLNDRTMNVENFVVDFEPQMGANRFGQRLTEDDIMARYYNNRAAQYLIAKDDARAYAYYRAAIAVGPGYAPAFANLAQLYVRKGLLAGAEQLLTHAIALGGPTYSALRNMQMLLTTQGRNAEAQHYAQLLVKQQNESPYYWMGLGMAAMRDSDYRAAIRTLERAAALATGFEEIHYQLALAYWRDGQQQAAREQLAVLDGINHHAPGVGTLSKKFSAPPPTSRPGG
;
A
#
# COMPACT_ATOMS: atom_id res chain seq x y z
N MET A 1 -86.94 21.13 14.45
CA MET A 1 -85.55 21.49 14.91
C MET A 1 -84.62 20.35 14.51
N VAL A 2 -83.99 20.49 13.36
CA VAL A 2 -83.21 19.40 12.73
C VAL A 2 -81.73 19.84 12.73
N TYR A 3 -80.89 19.15 13.51
CA TYR A 3 -79.45 19.36 13.52
C TYR A 3 -78.83 18.56 12.36
N ARG A 4 -78.25 19.25 11.43
CA ARG A 4 -77.35 18.67 10.39
C ARG A 4 -75.92 18.52 10.94
N LEU A 5 -75.47 17.30 11.08
CA LEU A 5 -74.08 16.98 11.30
C LEU A 5 -73.30 17.09 9.94
N ILE A 6 -72.30 17.97 9.89
CA ILE A 6 -71.36 18.05 8.80
C ILE A 6 -70.17 17.22 9.22
N CYS A 7 -69.93 16.05 8.57
CA CYS A 7 -68.67 15.30 8.67
C CYS A 7 -67.66 15.91 7.76
N ALA A 8 -66.66 16.57 8.33
CA ALA A 8 -65.45 16.98 7.59
C ALA A 8 -64.48 15.77 7.44
N VAL A 9 -64.30 15.32 6.22
CA VAL A 9 -63.29 14.29 5.87
C VAL A 9 -61.98 14.99 5.69
N ILE A 10 -61.05 14.79 6.64
CA ILE A 10 -59.67 15.25 6.53
C ILE A 10 -58.89 14.19 5.74
N PHE A 11 -58.50 14.52 4.50
CA PHE A 11 -57.52 13.76 3.71
C PHE A 11 -56.13 14.03 4.26
N VAL A 12 -55.58 13.09 5.00
CA VAL A 12 -54.14 13.07 5.35
C VAL A 12 -53.39 12.47 4.17
N THR A 13 -52.75 13.33 3.37
CA THR A 13 -51.78 12.90 2.37
C THR A 13 -50.49 12.51 3.08
N LEU A 14 -50.30 11.21 3.33
CA LEU A 14 -48.97 10.69 3.70
C LEU A 14 -48.01 10.87 2.50
N GLY A 15 -47.18 11.89 2.58
CA GLY A 15 -46.03 12.00 1.71
C GLY A 15 -45.06 10.81 1.95
N LEU A 16 -44.97 9.92 0.99
CA LEU A 16 -43.90 8.91 0.94
C LEU A 16 -42.56 9.67 0.74
N ALA A 17 -41.94 10.08 1.84
CA ALA A 17 -40.52 10.42 1.84
C ALA A 17 -39.76 9.12 1.54
N GLY A 18 -39.42 8.91 0.27
CA GLY A 18 -38.53 7.83 -0.11
C GLY A 18 -37.21 8.04 0.65
N CYS A 19 -36.88 7.11 1.53
CA CYS A 19 -35.53 7.02 2.09
C CYS A 19 -34.58 6.79 0.93
N ALA A 20 -33.96 7.86 0.40
CA ALA A 20 -32.79 7.71 -0.42
C ALA A 20 -31.73 7.02 0.46
N ALA A 21 -31.35 5.82 0.09
CA ALA A 21 -30.22 5.16 0.73
C ALA A 21 -29.01 6.11 0.69
N PRO A 22 -28.27 6.24 1.80
CA PRO A 22 -27.07 7.07 1.75
C PRO A 22 -26.20 6.56 0.60
N PRO A 23 -25.57 7.46 -0.21
CA PRO A 23 -24.70 7.03 -1.26
C PRO A 23 -23.64 6.10 -0.67
N LEU A 24 -23.39 4.97 -1.33
CA LEU A 24 -22.33 4.05 -0.96
C LEU A 24 -21.04 4.88 -0.79
N ALA A 25 -20.44 4.83 0.40
CA ALA A 25 -19.20 5.52 0.67
C ALA A 25 -18.19 5.09 -0.41
N GLY A 26 -17.75 6.06 -1.22
CA GLY A 26 -16.83 5.82 -2.33
C GLY A 26 -17.43 5.91 -3.73
N ALA A 27 -18.76 6.04 -3.90
CA ALA A 27 -19.30 6.27 -5.24
C ALA A 27 -18.82 7.62 -5.80
N PRO A 28 -18.31 7.66 -7.06
CA PRO A 28 -17.83 8.89 -7.66
C PRO A 28 -18.97 9.91 -7.79
N PRO A 29 -18.68 11.22 -7.68
CA PRO A 29 -19.68 12.26 -7.88
C PRO A 29 -20.37 12.13 -9.25
N SER A 30 -21.67 12.41 -9.31
CA SER A 30 -22.42 12.43 -10.57
C SER A 30 -21.84 13.48 -11.53
N GLY A 31 -21.72 13.13 -12.82
CA GLY A 31 -21.20 14.05 -13.84
C GLY A 31 -19.67 14.19 -13.89
N LEU A 32 -18.95 13.41 -13.10
CA LEU A 32 -17.48 13.45 -13.07
C LEU A 32 -16.84 12.93 -14.36
N TRP A 33 -17.49 12.02 -15.05
CA TRP A 33 -16.91 11.36 -16.23
C TRP A 33 -16.92 12.27 -17.46
N GLN A 34 -15.79 12.31 -18.15
CA GLN A 34 -15.55 13.13 -19.35
C GLN A 34 -15.20 12.22 -20.55
N ASP A 35 -16.03 11.21 -20.79
CA ASP A 35 -15.80 10.14 -21.77
C ASP A 35 -15.49 10.68 -23.16
N GLN A 36 -16.22 11.68 -23.61
CA GLN A 36 -16.03 12.27 -24.91
C GLN A 36 -14.67 13.01 -25.01
N ALA A 37 -14.25 13.72 -23.96
CA ALA A 37 -12.99 14.46 -23.95
C ALA A 37 -11.76 13.56 -24.03
N PHE A 38 -11.89 12.29 -23.61
CA PHE A 38 -10.82 11.29 -23.61
C PHE A 38 -10.99 10.20 -24.67
N GLY A 39 -12.06 10.23 -25.48
CA GLY A 39 -12.33 9.18 -26.48
C GLY A 39 -12.51 7.81 -25.83
N TYR A 40 -13.19 7.76 -24.68
CA TYR A 40 -13.33 6.55 -23.90
C TYR A 40 -14.03 5.42 -24.66
N GLN A 41 -13.42 4.24 -24.63
CA GLN A 41 -13.99 2.97 -25.04
C GLN A 41 -13.63 1.92 -23.99
N SER A 42 -14.60 1.13 -23.54
CA SER A 42 -14.36 0.07 -22.55
C SER A 42 -13.39 -1.00 -23.05
N SER A 43 -13.32 -1.23 -24.36
CA SER A 43 -12.39 -2.15 -25.02
C SER A 43 -10.90 -1.77 -24.91
N LEU A 44 -10.60 -0.53 -24.48
CA LEU A 44 -9.21 -0.10 -24.22
C LEU A 44 -8.60 -0.79 -22.99
N VAL A 45 -9.43 -1.30 -22.07
CA VAL A 45 -8.99 -2.10 -20.94
C VAL A 45 -9.03 -3.57 -21.34
N THR A 46 -7.88 -4.18 -21.51
CA THR A 46 -7.74 -5.53 -22.07
C THR A 46 -7.56 -6.60 -21.00
N GLU A 47 -7.03 -6.26 -19.84
CA GLU A 47 -6.81 -7.19 -18.74
C GLU A 47 -8.06 -7.33 -17.88
N THR A 48 -8.43 -8.57 -17.62
CA THR A 48 -9.49 -8.96 -16.68
C THR A 48 -8.87 -9.52 -15.41
N ARG A 49 -9.65 -9.65 -14.34
CA ARG A 49 -9.20 -10.33 -13.11
C ARG A 49 -8.60 -11.70 -13.43
N ASP A 50 -9.33 -12.52 -14.18
CA ASP A 50 -8.87 -13.87 -14.51
C ASP A 50 -7.53 -13.84 -15.25
N SER A 51 -7.33 -12.91 -16.18
CA SER A 51 -6.07 -12.79 -16.91
C SER A 51 -4.91 -12.30 -16.03
N VAL A 52 -5.17 -11.40 -15.09
CA VAL A 52 -4.14 -10.87 -14.16
C VAL A 52 -3.63 -11.94 -13.20
N PHE A 53 -4.53 -12.80 -12.70
CA PHE A 53 -4.16 -13.90 -11.79
C PHE A 53 -3.91 -15.24 -12.50
N ALA A 54 -3.98 -15.29 -13.84
CA ALA A 54 -3.78 -16.50 -14.62
C ALA A 54 -2.36 -17.04 -14.44
N LEU A 55 -2.26 -18.35 -14.29
CA LEU A 55 -1.00 -19.07 -14.30
C LEU A 55 -0.57 -19.36 -15.75
N ASP A 56 0.67 -19.13 -16.07
CA ASP A 56 1.31 -19.62 -17.30
C ASP A 56 1.45 -21.16 -17.27
N ARG A 57 1.48 -21.80 -18.45
CA ARG A 57 1.63 -23.26 -18.54
C ARG A 57 2.95 -23.75 -17.91
N ALA A 58 4.04 -23.01 -18.12
CA ALA A 58 5.33 -23.36 -17.52
C ALA A 58 5.29 -23.22 -15.99
N MET A 59 4.62 -22.17 -15.49
CA MET A 59 4.39 -21.97 -14.07
C MET A 59 3.55 -23.12 -13.48
N GLN A 60 2.43 -23.47 -14.11
CA GLN A 60 1.60 -24.60 -13.69
C GLN A 60 2.39 -25.92 -13.66
N ALA A 61 3.17 -26.21 -14.72
CA ALA A 61 3.98 -27.41 -14.79
C ALA A 61 5.04 -27.46 -13.66
N SER A 62 5.65 -26.32 -13.31
CA SER A 62 6.65 -26.23 -12.25
C SER A 62 6.07 -26.42 -10.84
N LEU A 63 4.79 -26.08 -10.65
CA LEU A 63 4.07 -26.19 -9.38
C LEU A 63 3.36 -27.56 -9.24
N ASN A 64 2.93 -28.18 -10.34
CA ASN A 64 2.17 -29.44 -10.38
C ASN A 64 3.08 -30.67 -10.57
N THR A 65 4.26 -30.71 -9.98
CA THR A 65 5.10 -31.92 -10.00
C THR A 65 4.41 -33.08 -9.26
N PRO A 66 4.51 -34.32 -9.77
CA PRO A 66 3.93 -35.46 -9.09
C PRO A 66 4.39 -35.53 -7.62
N GLY A 67 3.45 -35.65 -6.70
CA GLY A 67 3.70 -35.63 -5.27
C GLY A 67 3.44 -34.34 -4.53
N ASN A 68 3.37 -33.17 -5.19
CA ASN A 68 3.12 -31.89 -4.52
C ASN A 68 1.75 -31.81 -3.83
N GLN A 69 0.73 -32.50 -4.38
CA GLN A 69 -0.61 -32.50 -3.81
C GLN A 69 -0.73 -33.33 -2.52
N LEU A 70 0.21 -34.23 -2.29
CA LEU A 70 0.26 -35.10 -1.10
C LEU A 70 1.19 -34.56 0.00
N GLN A 71 1.85 -33.42 -0.24
CA GLN A 71 2.77 -32.83 0.71
C GLN A 71 2.05 -32.06 1.83
N SER A 72 2.68 -31.99 3.01
CA SER A 72 2.21 -31.13 4.09
C SER A 72 2.18 -29.66 3.66
N THR A 73 1.40 -28.83 4.37
CA THR A 73 1.36 -27.36 4.11
C THR A 73 2.77 -26.76 4.21
N ARG A 74 3.61 -27.23 5.13
CA ARG A 74 4.99 -26.78 5.27
C ARG A 74 5.83 -27.10 4.02
N GLN A 75 5.76 -28.30 3.49
CA GLN A 75 6.51 -28.69 2.29
C GLN A 75 6.07 -27.88 1.05
N ARG A 76 4.76 -27.59 0.93
CA ARG A 76 4.25 -26.71 -0.15
C ARG A 76 4.74 -25.28 -0.01
N LEU A 77 4.83 -24.76 1.22
CA LEU A 77 5.42 -23.45 1.49
C LEU A 77 6.91 -23.43 1.15
N ASP A 78 7.67 -24.44 1.58
CA ASP A 78 9.10 -24.55 1.27
C ASP A 78 9.34 -24.65 -0.25
N LEU A 79 8.46 -25.34 -0.99
CA LEU A 79 8.49 -25.39 -2.44
C LEU A 79 8.24 -24.00 -3.05
N LEU A 80 7.23 -23.24 -2.58
CA LEU A 80 6.96 -21.87 -3.01
C LEU A 80 8.20 -21.00 -2.81
N VAL A 81 8.77 -21.01 -1.61
CA VAL A 81 9.95 -20.21 -1.26
C VAL A 81 11.15 -20.60 -2.11
N ALA A 82 11.40 -21.89 -2.29
CA ALA A 82 12.48 -22.36 -3.15
C ALA A 82 12.30 -21.91 -4.61
N ARG A 83 11.07 -21.92 -5.15
CA ARG A 83 10.80 -21.43 -6.50
C ARG A 83 11.05 -19.94 -6.65
N LEU A 84 10.70 -19.13 -5.64
CA LEU A 84 10.80 -17.68 -5.69
C LEU A 84 12.22 -17.16 -5.39
N TYR A 85 12.98 -17.83 -4.50
CA TYR A 85 14.22 -17.28 -3.95
C TYR A 85 15.47 -18.15 -4.16
N ASP A 86 15.34 -19.43 -4.57
CA ASP A 86 16.52 -20.25 -4.84
C ASP A 86 17.30 -19.67 -6.05
N PRO A 87 18.61 -19.55 -5.98
CA PRO A 87 19.45 -19.15 -7.11
C PRO A 87 19.28 -19.99 -8.38
N LYS A 88 18.78 -21.24 -8.22
CA LYS A 88 18.41 -22.14 -9.33
C LYS A 88 16.92 -22.00 -9.73
N GLY A 89 16.13 -21.23 -8.97
CA GLY A 89 14.73 -20.93 -9.23
C GLY A 89 14.55 -19.75 -10.19
N LEU A 90 13.49 -18.98 -9.95
CA LEU A 90 13.25 -17.73 -10.68
C LEU A 90 14.27 -16.68 -10.23
N ARG A 91 15.01 -16.11 -11.16
CA ARG A 91 15.90 -14.98 -10.89
C ARG A 91 15.11 -13.68 -10.94
N LEU A 92 14.21 -13.50 -9.97
CA LEU A 92 13.32 -12.35 -9.94
C LEU A 92 14.08 -11.05 -9.77
N SER A 93 13.74 -10.06 -10.60
CA SER A 93 14.27 -8.70 -10.53
C SER A 93 13.14 -7.71 -10.28
N TYR A 94 13.39 -6.75 -9.39
CA TYR A 94 12.46 -5.65 -9.19
C TYR A 94 12.57 -4.64 -10.33
N ALA A 95 11.43 -4.27 -10.90
CA ALA A 95 11.35 -3.27 -11.96
C ALA A 95 10.24 -2.27 -11.62
N SER A 96 10.63 -1.18 -10.97
CA SER A 96 9.70 -0.12 -10.58
C SER A 96 8.90 0.40 -11.77
N GLY A 97 7.58 0.52 -11.59
CA GLY A 97 6.66 1.02 -12.62
C GLY A 97 6.37 0.04 -13.76
N ARG A 98 6.75 -1.23 -13.63
CA ARG A 98 6.36 -2.27 -14.56
C ARG A 98 5.32 -3.18 -13.94
N THR A 99 4.05 -2.81 -14.07
CA THR A 99 2.92 -3.60 -13.57
C THR A 99 2.44 -4.59 -14.62
N THR A 100 2.50 -5.88 -14.29
CA THR A 100 2.14 -7.02 -15.15
C THR A 100 1.34 -8.07 -14.37
N GLY A 101 0.58 -8.92 -15.10
CA GLY A 101 -0.12 -10.06 -14.49
C GLY A 101 0.83 -11.22 -14.15
N ALA A 102 0.32 -12.22 -13.40
CA ALA A 102 1.10 -13.34 -12.88
C ALA A 102 1.89 -14.09 -13.95
N ALA A 103 1.24 -14.45 -15.08
CA ALA A 103 1.87 -15.20 -16.16
C ALA A 103 3.00 -14.42 -16.85
N GLU A 104 2.81 -13.11 -17.06
CA GLU A 104 3.84 -12.27 -17.68
C GLU A 104 5.02 -12.04 -16.72
N THR A 105 4.74 -11.78 -15.45
CA THR A 105 5.76 -11.63 -14.40
C THR A 105 6.61 -12.90 -14.27
N TRP A 106 5.99 -14.07 -14.33
CA TRP A 106 6.70 -15.35 -14.33
C TRP A 106 7.65 -15.49 -15.52
N ARG A 107 7.16 -15.21 -16.74
CA ARG A 107 7.97 -15.33 -17.97
C ARG A 107 9.10 -14.32 -18.04
N SER A 108 8.83 -13.07 -17.65
CA SER A 108 9.81 -11.99 -17.70
C SER A 108 10.77 -11.99 -16.51
N GLN A 109 10.44 -12.72 -15.43
CA GLN A 109 11.15 -12.74 -14.15
C GLN A 109 11.38 -11.32 -13.58
N SER A 110 10.47 -10.40 -13.90
CA SER A 110 10.62 -8.99 -13.54
C SER A 110 9.26 -8.33 -13.38
N GLY A 111 9.14 -7.44 -12.39
CA GLY A 111 7.94 -6.66 -12.11
C GLY A 111 8.10 -5.76 -10.90
N ASP A 112 7.13 -4.89 -10.67
CA ASP A 112 7.03 -4.12 -9.44
C ASP A 112 6.53 -4.99 -8.26
N CYS A 113 6.46 -4.42 -7.06
CA CYS A 113 6.00 -5.14 -5.87
C CYS A 113 4.61 -5.78 -6.07
N LEU A 114 3.68 -5.06 -6.75
CA LEU A 114 2.35 -5.57 -7.03
C LEU A 114 2.38 -6.79 -7.96
N SER A 115 3.14 -6.72 -9.06
CA SER A 115 3.27 -7.79 -10.04
C SER A 115 3.87 -9.06 -9.43
N LEU A 116 4.95 -8.91 -8.67
CA LEU A 116 5.63 -10.00 -7.98
C LEU A 116 4.71 -10.63 -6.93
N THR A 117 3.96 -9.80 -6.18
CA THR A 117 2.99 -10.30 -5.19
C THR A 117 1.82 -11.03 -5.84
N VAL A 118 1.27 -10.53 -6.95
CA VAL A 118 0.20 -11.18 -7.72
C VAL A 118 0.66 -12.54 -8.24
N MET A 119 1.88 -12.62 -8.78
CA MET A 119 2.48 -13.87 -9.25
C MET A 119 2.66 -14.87 -8.09
N ALA A 120 3.21 -14.43 -6.96
CA ALA A 120 3.40 -15.28 -5.78
C ALA A 120 2.07 -15.75 -5.18
N TYR A 121 1.05 -14.89 -5.17
CA TYR A 121 -0.31 -15.23 -4.73
C TYR A 121 -0.93 -16.30 -5.62
N ALA A 122 -0.84 -16.15 -6.95
CA ALA A 122 -1.33 -17.15 -7.90
C ALA A 122 -0.63 -18.50 -7.70
N ALA A 123 0.69 -18.50 -7.50
CA ALA A 123 1.46 -19.71 -7.21
C ALA A 123 1.06 -20.36 -5.86
N ALA A 124 0.93 -19.55 -4.81
CA ALA A 124 0.52 -20.04 -3.48
C ALA A 124 -0.87 -20.68 -3.53
N ARG A 125 -1.82 -20.05 -4.24
CA ARG A 125 -3.17 -20.57 -4.44
C ARG A 125 -3.17 -21.90 -5.20
N ALA A 126 -2.36 -22.01 -6.26
CA ALA A 126 -2.21 -23.27 -7.02
C ALA A 126 -1.63 -24.41 -6.17
N LEU A 127 -0.77 -24.09 -5.20
CA LEU A 127 -0.26 -25.03 -4.21
C LEU A 127 -1.26 -25.32 -3.08
N GLY A 128 -2.46 -24.74 -3.09
CA GLY A 128 -3.46 -24.91 -2.02
C GLY A 128 -3.04 -24.30 -0.70
N LEU A 129 -2.18 -23.28 -0.71
CA LEU A 129 -1.77 -22.53 0.47
C LEU A 129 -2.81 -21.47 0.85
N ASN A 130 -2.97 -21.24 2.14
CA ASN A 130 -3.82 -20.18 2.66
C ASN A 130 -3.06 -18.85 2.61
N ALA A 131 -3.16 -18.15 1.49
CA ALA A 131 -2.39 -16.96 1.19
C ALA A 131 -3.28 -15.71 1.04
N TYR A 132 -2.76 -14.57 1.47
CA TYR A 132 -3.44 -13.27 1.43
C TYR A 132 -2.45 -12.20 0.96
N MET A 133 -2.90 -11.35 0.06
CA MET A 133 -2.18 -10.12 -0.27
C MET A 133 -2.49 -9.07 0.80
N GLN A 134 -1.49 -8.30 1.20
CA GLN A 134 -1.66 -7.24 2.18
C GLN A 134 -0.92 -5.97 1.75
N GLU A 135 -1.49 -4.82 2.10
CA GLU A 135 -0.83 -3.53 1.99
C GLU A 135 -0.17 -3.20 3.31
N VAL A 136 1.13 -3.00 3.29
CA VAL A 136 1.89 -2.64 4.49
C VAL A 136 2.23 -1.16 4.44
N GLN A 137 2.21 -0.54 5.61
CA GLN A 137 2.62 0.84 5.72
C GLN A 137 4.15 0.92 5.64
N VAL A 138 4.61 1.81 4.80
CA VAL A 138 6.04 2.07 4.55
C VAL A 138 6.33 3.56 4.70
N PRO A 139 7.58 3.96 4.94
CA PRO A 139 7.97 5.35 4.84
C PRO A 139 7.53 5.93 3.48
N LEU A 140 7.04 7.18 3.49
CA LEU A 140 6.66 7.84 2.24
C LEU A 140 7.90 7.95 1.35
N THR A 141 7.89 7.20 0.27
CA THR A 141 8.90 7.30 -0.79
C THR A 141 8.31 8.05 -1.97
N PHE A 142 9.07 9.01 -2.49
CA PHE A 142 8.68 9.81 -3.64
C PHE A 142 9.55 9.43 -4.82
N ASP A 143 8.93 8.98 -5.89
CA ASP A 143 9.59 8.78 -7.18
C ASP A 143 8.96 9.74 -8.19
N ARG A 144 9.76 10.55 -8.86
CA ARG A 144 9.28 11.50 -9.87
C ARG A 144 9.72 11.07 -11.26
N ARG A 145 8.74 10.77 -12.13
CA ARG A 145 8.97 10.39 -13.52
C ARG A 145 8.19 11.30 -14.45
N ASP A 146 8.86 11.94 -15.37
CA ASP A 146 8.26 12.84 -16.38
C ASP A 146 7.28 13.85 -15.80
N GLY A 147 7.58 14.40 -14.61
CA GLY A 147 6.75 15.38 -13.93
C GLY A 147 5.60 14.80 -13.12
N VAL A 148 5.40 13.48 -13.11
CA VAL A 148 4.40 12.78 -12.31
C VAL A 148 5.06 12.24 -11.03
N ASP A 149 4.49 12.60 -9.89
CA ASP A 149 4.94 12.08 -8.59
C ASP A 149 4.24 10.75 -8.28
N PHE A 150 5.04 9.73 -8.07
CA PHE A 150 4.60 8.43 -7.57
C PHE A 150 4.85 8.35 -6.08
N ILE A 151 3.83 8.01 -5.33
CA ILE A 151 3.95 7.71 -3.91
C ILE A 151 3.85 6.21 -3.78
N GLY A 152 4.91 5.60 -3.26
CA GLY A 152 4.98 4.15 -3.10
C GLY A 152 4.01 3.66 -2.03
N GLY A 153 3.00 2.90 -2.43
CA GLY A 153 2.36 1.91 -1.56
C GLY A 153 3.15 0.61 -1.69
N HIS A 154 3.24 -0.17 -0.63
CA HIS A 154 3.92 -1.46 -0.66
C HIS A 154 2.94 -2.59 -0.37
N VAL A 155 2.99 -3.63 -1.21
CA VAL A 155 2.18 -4.83 -1.07
C VAL A 155 3.09 -6.05 -1.00
N ASN A 156 2.74 -6.99 -0.14
CA ASN A 156 3.42 -8.27 -0.05
C ASN A 156 2.42 -9.41 0.16
N LEU A 157 2.92 -10.64 0.24
CA LEU A 157 2.11 -11.83 0.43
C LEU A 157 2.28 -12.38 1.85
N LEU A 158 1.17 -12.60 2.53
CA LEU A 158 1.11 -13.32 3.80
C LEU A 158 0.59 -14.75 3.55
N VAL A 159 1.37 -15.74 3.89
CA VAL A 159 0.97 -17.15 3.90
C VAL A 159 0.77 -17.60 5.34
N ARG A 160 -0.45 -18.04 5.67
CA ARG A 160 -0.79 -18.57 6.99
C ARG A 160 -0.58 -20.08 7.00
N HIS A 161 0.22 -20.53 7.92
CA HIS A 161 0.45 -21.93 8.17
C HIS A 161 -0.12 -22.30 9.53
N ALA A 162 -1.16 -23.15 9.54
CA ALA A 162 -1.60 -23.80 10.76
C ALA A 162 -0.78 -25.11 10.88
N TYR A 163 -0.11 -25.28 12.00
CA TYR A 163 0.46 -26.60 12.29
C TYR A 163 -0.69 -27.61 12.44
N ASP A 164 -0.55 -28.79 11.85
CA ASP A 164 -1.39 -29.95 12.14
C ASP A 164 -1.04 -30.44 13.55
N VAL A 165 -1.50 -29.71 14.57
CA VAL A 165 -1.33 -30.15 15.97
C VAL A 165 -2.49 -31.08 16.31
N PRO A 166 -2.25 -32.24 16.96
CA PRO A 166 -3.32 -33.10 17.43
C PRO A 166 -4.33 -32.34 18.28
N LEU A 167 -5.61 -32.62 18.12
CA LEU A 167 -6.78 -31.96 18.71
C LEU A 167 -6.77 -31.77 20.26
N ASN A 168 -5.75 -32.18 20.97
CA ASN A 168 -5.62 -32.12 22.43
C ASN A 168 -4.92 -30.86 22.96
N ASP A 169 -4.31 -30.04 22.09
CA ASP A 169 -3.68 -28.79 22.52
C ASP A 169 -4.46 -27.59 21.94
N ARG A 170 -5.11 -26.82 22.84
CA ARG A 170 -5.99 -25.69 22.48
C ARG A 170 -5.26 -24.42 22.01
N THR A 171 -3.95 -24.46 21.89
CA THR A 171 -3.14 -23.38 21.31
C THR A 171 -2.82 -23.70 19.86
N MET A 172 -3.68 -23.23 18.93
CA MET A 172 -3.33 -23.24 17.51
C MET A 172 -2.17 -22.26 17.30
N ASN A 173 -0.94 -22.77 17.26
CA ASN A 173 0.21 -21.99 16.80
C ASN A 173 0.08 -21.77 15.29
N VAL A 174 -0.46 -20.62 14.91
CA VAL A 174 -0.50 -20.18 13.51
C VAL A 174 0.79 -19.43 13.22
N GLU A 175 1.66 -20.06 12.43
CA GLU A 175 2.85 -19.36 11.92
C GLU A 175 2.48 -18.56 10.67
N ASN A 176 2.86 -17.28 10.67
CA ASN A 176 2.68 -16.41 9.53
C ASN A 176 4.01 -16.25 8.79
N PHE A 177 4.01 -16.57 7.50
CA PHE A 177 5.16 -16.39 6.63
C PHE A 177 4.90 -15.26 5.64
N VAL A 178 5.79 -14.24 5.61
CA VAL A 178 5.69 -13.11 4.69
C VAL A 178 6.66 -13.31 3.53
N VAL A 179 6.13 -13.25 2.31
CA VAL A 179 6.90 -13.21 1.06
C VAL A 179 6.93 -11.76 0.60
N ASP A 180 8.09 -11.15 0.66
CA ASP A 180 8.32 -9.76 0.28
C ASP A 180 9.51 -9.69 -0.68
N PHE A 181 9.30 -9.11 -1.85
CA PHE A 181 10.30 -9.05 -2.92
C PHE A 181 11.17 -7.81 -2.86
N GLU A 182 10.74 -6.81 -2.13
CA GLU A 182 11.48 -5.59 -1.89
C GLU A 182 11.22 -5.13 -0.45
N PRO A 183 11.80 -5.83 0.54
CA PRO A 183 11.59 -5.47 1.93
C PRO A 183 11.98 -4.02 2.15
N GLN A 184 10.99 -3.18 2.41
CA GLN A 184 11.22 -1.78 2.71
C GLN A 184 11.72 -1.66 4.14
N MET A 185 12.86 -1.00 4.32
CA MET A 185 13.34 -0.69 5.66
C MET A 185 12.29 0.15 6.38
N GLY A 186 11.87 -0.33 7.54
CA GLY A 186 10.82 0.31 8.32
C GLY A 186 9.38 -0.02 7.92
N ALA A 187 9.15 -0.99 7.07
CA ALA A 187 7.83 -1.50 6.81
C ALA A 187 7.32 -2.37 7.99
N ASN A 188 6.04 -2.23 8.31
CA ASN A 188 5.38 -3.20 9.18
C ASN A 188 5.37 -4.57 8.50
N ARG A 189 5.67 -5.62 9.27
CA ARG A 189 5.61 -7.00 8.77
C ARG A 189 4.19 -7.41 8.38
N PHE A 190 3.19 -6.89 9.08
CA PHE A 190 1.78 -7.17 8.86
C PHE A 190 1.04 -5.89 8.53
N GLY A 191 0.13 -5.97 7.58
CA GLY A 191 -0.63 -4.83 7.07
C GLY A 191 -2.11 -5.15 6.89
N GLN A 192 -2.80 -4.25 6.23
CA GLN A 192 -4.19 -4.44 5.89
C GLN A 192 -4.34 -5.53 4.81
N ARG A 193 -5.16 -6.54 5.08
CA ARG A 193 -5.50 -7.55 4.09
C ARG A 193 -6.25 -6.92 2.92
N LEU A 194 -5.84 -7.28 1.71
CA LEU A 194 -6.44 -6.85 0.46
C LEU A 194 -7.25 -7.98 -0.17
N THR A 195 -8.38 -7.63 -0.74
CA THR A 195 -9.17 -8.49 -1.63
C THR A 195 -8.57 -8.49 -3.05
N GLU A 196 -9.02 -9.40 -3.89
CA GLU A 196 -8.63 -9.36 -5.31
C GLU A 196 -9.14 -8.08 -6.00
N ASP A 197 -10.29 -7.52 -5.59
CA ASP A 197 -10.78 -6.23 -6.09
C ASP A 197 -9.86 -5.08 -5.70
N ASP A 198 -9.37 -5.07 -4.45
CA ASP A 198 -8.39 -4.06 -4.01
C ASP A 198 -7.09 -4.14 -4.83
N ILE A 199 -6.66 -5.34 -5.18
CA ILE A 199 -5.49 -5.56 -6.05
C ILE A 199 -5.78 -5.11 -7.48
N MET A 200 -6.95 -5.42 -8.03
CA MET A 200 -7.33 -4.99 -9.37
C MET A 200 -7.42 -3.46 -9.48
N ALA A 201 -7.93 -2.78 -8.43
CA ALA A 201 -7.93 -1.32 -8.39
C ALA A 201 -6.52 -0.74 -8.49
N ARG A 202 -5.56 -1.30 -7.74
CA ARG A 202 -4.14 -0.91 -7.77
C ARG A 202 -3.49 -1.26 -9.12
N TYR A 203 -3.80 -2.43 -9.65
CA TYR A 203 -3.32 -2.87 -10.95
C TYR A 203 -3.73 -1.91 -12.07
N TYR A 204 -5.02 -1.62 -12.17
CA TYR A 204 -5.53 -0.69 -13.19
C TYR A 204 -5.00 0.73 -12.98
N ASN A 205 -4.90 1.20 -11.72
CA ASN A 205 -4.29 2.49 -11.41
C ASN A 205 -2.83 2.58 -11.90
N ASN A 206 -2.03 1.55 -11.65
CA ASN A 206 -0.64 1.52 -12.08
C ASN A 206 -0.52 1.45 -13.61
N ARG A 207 -1.35 0.64 -14.27
CA ARG A 207 -1.43 0.60 -15.74
C ARG A 207 -1.83 1.96 -16.32
N ALA A 208 -2.82 2.63 -15.71
CA ALA A 208 -3.21 3.97 -16.09
C ALA A 208 -2.05 4.98 -15.98
N ALA A 209 -1.26 4.90 -14.90
CA ALA A 209 -0.10 5.74 -14.70
C ALA A 209 0.99 5.49 -15.77
N GLN A 210 1.21 4.25 -16.18
CA GLN A 210 2.11 3.92 -17.30
C GLN A 210 1.65 4.58 -18.61
N TYR A 211 0.35 4.51 -18.93
CA TYR A 211 -0.21 5.19 -20.10
C TYR A 211 -0.17 6.71 -19.98
N LEU A 212 -0.35 7.24 -18.76
CA LEU A 212 -0.20 8.67 -18.49
C LEU A 212 1.21 9.17 -18.83
N ILE A 213 2.25 8.43 -18.44
CA ILE A 213 3.66 8.72 -18.78
C ILE A 213 3.87 8.59 -20.31
N ALA A 214 3.32 7.54 -20.91
CA ALA A 214 3.38 7.32 -22.36
C ALA A 214 2.58 8.34 -23.19
N LYS A 215 1.88 9.28 -22.53
CA LYS A 215 0.99 10.28 -23.16
C LYS A 215 -0.18 9.68 -23.96
N ASP A 216 -0.56 8.47 -23.62
CA ASP A 216 -1.77 7.82 -24.16
C ASP A 216 -2.95 8.12 -23.22
N ASP A 217 -3.52 9.31 -23.40
CA ASP A 217 -4.58 9.84 -22.53
C ASP A 217 -5.85 8.98 -22.56
N ALA A 218 -6.17 8.38 -23.70
CA ALA A 218 -7.37 7.56 -23.86
C ALA A 218 -7.28 6.27 -23.03
N ARG A 219 -6.14 5.56 -23.11
CA ARG A 219 -5.92 4.39 -22.27
C ARG A 219 -5.76 4.77 -20.81
N ALA A 220 -4.99 5.82 -20.48
CA ALA A 220 -4.86 6.28 -19.10
C ALA A 220 -6.23 6.52 -18.45
N TYR A 221 -7.12 7.22 -19.14
CA TYR A 221 -8.48 7.48 -18.67
C TYR A 221 -9.29 6.19 -18.50
N ALA A 222 -9.26 5.29 -19.48
CA ALA A 222 -10.00 4.04 -19.43
C ALA A 222 -9.58 3.17 -18.23
N TYR A 223 -8.27 3.07 -17.98
CA TYR A 223 -7.74 2.31 -16.86
C TYR A 223 -8.02 2.96 -15.50
N TYR A 224 -7.96 4.30 -15.37
CA TYR A 224 -8.40 4.97 -14.14
C TYR A 224 -9.89 4.74 -13.87
N ARG A 225 -10.75 4.79 -14.92
CA ARG A 225 -12.16 4.42 -14.78
C ARG A 225 -12.34 2.99 -14.29
N ALA A 226 -11.60 2.04 -14.84
CA ALA A 226 -11.64 0.64 -14.42
C ALA A 226 -11.17 0.48 -12.97
N ALA A 227 -10.11 1.19 -12.56
CA ALA A 227 -9.64 1.20 -11.18
C ALA A 227 -10.71 1.67 -10.19
N ILE A 228 -11.39 2.78 -10.52
CA ILE A 228 -12.45 3.36 -9.69
C ILE A 228 -13.71 2.47 -9.69
N ALA A 229 -14.03 1.84 -10.82
CA ALA A 229 -15.18 0.96 -10.92
C ALA A 229 -15.06 -0.30 -10.05
N VAL A 230 -13.85 -0.88 -9.97
CA VAL A 230 -13.59 -2.09 -9.17
C VAL A 230 -13.28 -1.77 -7.72
N GLY A 231 -12.67 -0.60 -7.44
CA GLY A 231 -12.32 -0.14 -6.09
C GLY A 231 -12.75 1.31 -5.85
N PRO A 232 -14.05 1.60 -5.66
CA PRO A 232 -14.55 2.98 -5.53
C PRO A 232 -14.04 3.69 -4.27
N GLY A 233 -13.52 2.97 -3.28
CA GLY A 233 -12.85 3.53 -2.09
C GLY A 233 -11.34 3.78 -2.26
N TYR A 234 -10.76 3.47 -3.43
CA TYR A 234 -9.32 3.60 -3.63
C TYR A 234 -8.94 5.04 -4.03
N ALA A 235 -8.75 5.90 -3.03
CA ALA A 235 -8.44 7.32 -3.19
C ALA A 235 -7.30 7.66 -4.18
N PRO A 236 -6.19 6.88 -4.27
CA PRO A 236 -5.13 7.17 -5.23
C PRO A 236 -5.57 7.18 -6.69
N ALA A 237 -6.56 6.37 -7.09
CA ALA A 237 -7.05 6.36 -8.46
C ALA A 237 -7.71 7.69 -8.85
N PHE A 238 -8.47 8.31 -7.94
CA PHE A 238 -9.07 9.63 -8.15
C PHE A 238 -8.01 10.74 -8.20
N ALA A 239 -7.02 10.69 -7.29
CA ALA A 239 -5.94 11.67 -7.25
C ALA A 239 -5.08 11.64 -8.52
N ASN A 240 -4.85 10.45 -9.08
CA ASN A 240 -4.08 10.26 -10.31
C ASN A 240 -4.91 10.65 -11.56
N LEU A 241 -6.21 10.31 -11.60
CA LEU A 241 -7.11 10.75 -12.66
C LEU A 241 -7.20 12.30 -12.70
N ALA A 242 -7.16 12.96 -11.55
CA ALA A 242 -7.14 14.42 -11.49
C ALA A 242 -5.93 15.02 -12.23
N GLN A 243 -4.75 14.40 -12.18
CA GLN A 243 -3.59 14.86 -12.94
C GLN A 243 -3.84 14.79 -14.46
N LEU A 244 -4.51 13.73 -14.93
CA LEU A 244 -4.90 13.62 -16.34
C LEU A 244 -5.90 14.71 -16.73
N TYR A 245 -6.85 15.09 -15.83
CA TYR A 245 -7.78 16.18 -16.04
C TYR A 245 -7.07 17.53 -16.10
N VAL A 246 -6.10 17.78 -15.20
CA VAL A 246 -5.26 19.00 -15.24
C VAL A 246 -4.54 19.10 -16.59
N ARG A 247 -3.95 18.01 -17.08
CA ARG A 247 -3.27 17.98 -18.38
C ARG A 247 -4.20 18.31 -19.55
N LYS A 248 -5.48 17.96 -19.44
CA LYS A 248 -6.52 18.31 -20.43
C LYS A 248 -7.16 19.68 -20.23
N GLY A 249 -6.76 20.44 -19.22
CA GLY A 249 -7.37 21.74 -18.89
C GLY A 249 -8.73 21.63 -18.20
N LEU A 250 -9.16 20.44 -17.79
CA LEU A 250 -10.44 20.19 -17.11
C LEU A 250 -10.32 20.48 -15.60
N LEU A 251 -9.94 21.72 -15.24
CA LEU A 251 -9.51 22.04 -13.88
C LEU A 251 -10.61 21.87 -12.83
N ALA A 252 -11.87 22.22 -13.16
CA ALA A 252 -13.00 22.04 -12.25
C ALA A 252 -13.26 20.54 -11.94
N GLY A 253 -13.16 19.68 -12.94
CA GLY A 253 -13.26 18.22 -12.77
C GLY A 253 -12.10 17.67 -11.96
N ALA A 254 -10.88 18.17 -12.15
CA ALA A 254 -9.72 17.80 -11.36
C ALA A 254 -9.92 18.15 -9.87
N GLU A 255 -10.44 19.33 -9.57
CA GLU A 255 -10.71 19.76 -8.19
C GLU A 255 -11.77 18.86 -7.53
N GLN A 256 -12.85 18.51 -8.25
CA GLN A 256 -13.87 17.59 -7.75
C GLN A 256 -13.29 16.20 -7.44
N LEU A 257 -12.44 15.64 -8.32
CA LEU A 257 -11.75 14.37 -8.11
C LEU A 257 -10.86 14.40 -6.87
N LEU A 258 -10.09 15.46 -6.68
CA LEU A 258 -9.20 15.63 -5.53
C LEU A 258 -9.98 15.81 -4.23
N THR A 259 -11.05 16.59 -4.25
CA THR A 259 -11.96 16.77 -3.11
C THR A 259 -12.54 15.41 -2.69
N HIS A 260 -13.00 14.62 -3.67
CA HIS A 260 -13.52 13.29 -3.40
C HIS A 260 -12.45 12.35 -2.84
N ALA A 261 -11.25 12.34 -3.43
CA ALA A 261 -10.12 11.53 -2.94
C ALA A 261 -9.75 11.87 -1.48
N ILE A 262 -9.77 13.14 -1.11
CA ILE A 262 -9.50 13.59 0.26
C ILE A 262 -10.61 13.13 1.21
N ALA A 263 -11.88 13.22 0.78
CA ALA A 263 -13.04 12.82 1.58
C ALA A 263 -13.11 11.30 1.83
N LEU A 264 -12.58 10.47 0.92
CA LEU A 264 -12.47 9.03 1.13
C LEU A 264 -11.55 8.66 2.30
N GLY A 265 -10.64 9.53 2.68
CA GLY A 265 -9.68 9.27 3.75
C GLY A 265 -8.55 8.31 3.33
N GLY A 266 -7.85 7.76 4.32
CA GLY A 266 -6.69 6.89 4.09
C GLY A 266 -5.44 7.66 3.66
N PRO A 267 -4.55 7.11 2.81
CA PRO A 267 -3.33 7.77 2.35
C PRO A 267 -3.66 8.88 1.34
N THR A 268 -3.95 10.08 1.86
CA THR A 268 -4.40 11.23 1.06
C THR A 268 -3.28 12.18 0.64
N TYR A 269 -2.02 11.86 0.96
CA TYR A 269 -0.89 12.76 0.70
C TYR A 269 -0.82 13.23 -0.77
N SER A 270 -0.98 12.32 -1.73
CA SER A 270 -0.99 12.66 -3.17
C SER A 270 -2.15 13.57 -3.55
N ALA A 271 -3.34 13.32 -2.99
CA ALA A 271 -4.51 14.15 -3.25
C ALA A 271 -4.35 15.56 -2.70
N LEU A 272 -3.86 15.70 -1.45
CA LEU A 272 -3.57 16.99 -0.83
C LEU A 272 -2.52 17.78 -1.62
N ARG A 273 -1.44 17.10 -2.03
CA ARG A 273 -0.38 17.72 -2.82
C ARG A 273 -0.86 18.18 -4.20
N ASN A 274 -1.60 17.32 -4.90
CA ASN A 274 -2.15 17.64 -6.21
C ASN A 274 -3.16 18.80 -6.11
N MET A 275 -3.97 18.86 -5.03
CA MET A 275 -4.87 19.97 -4.75
C MET A 275 -4.10 21.27 -4.51
N GLN A 276 -3.07 21.22 -3.68
CA GLN A 276 -2.19 22.38 -3.46
C GLN A 276 -1.61 22.90 -4.77
N MET A 277 -1.09 22.01 -5.62
CA MET A 277 -0.50 22.37 -6.91
C MET A 277 -1.55 22.97 -7.87
N LEU A 278 -2.73 22.37 -7.95
CA LEU A 278 -3.84 22.85 -8.78
C LEU A 278 -4.23 24.28 -8.39
N LEU A 279 -4.47 24.51 -7.10
CA LEU A 279 -4.87 25.83 -6.57
C LEU A 279 -3.78 26.88 -6.76
N THR A 280 -2.51 26.50 -6.57
CA THR A 280 -1.37 27.41 -6.84
C THR A 280 -1.33 27.81 -8.31
N THR A 281 -1.54 26.89 -9.24
CA THR A 281 -1.57 27.17 -10.69
C THR A 281 -2.73 28.09 -11.06
N GLN A 282 -3.84 28.04 -10.34
CA GLN A 282 -5.00 28.92 -10.50
C GLN A 282 -4.85 30.26 -9.79
N GLY A 283 -3.73 30.52 -9.08
CA GLY A 283 -3.52 31.74 -8.29
C GLY A 283 -4.33 31.80 -6.98
N ARG A 284 -5.00 30.71 -6.59
CA ARG A 284 -5.78 30.58 -5.34
C ARG A 284 -4.86 30.27 -4.14
N ASN A 285 -3.91 31.18 -3.90
CA ASN A 285 -2.79 30.94 -2.98
C ASN A 285 -3.23 30.73 -1.52
N ALA A 286 -4.28 31.40 -1.05
CA ALA A 286 -4.78 31.22 0.32
C ALA A 286 -5.31 29.79 0.55
N GLU A 287 -6.04 29.27 -0.43
CA GLU A 287 -6.56 27.89 -0.38
C GLU A 287 -5.42 26.87 -0.54
N ALA A 288 -4.46 27.11 -1.45
CA ALA A 288 -3.28 26.28 -1.59
C ALA A 288 -2.48 26.20 -0.30
N GLN A 289 -2.36 27.29 0.46
CA GLN A 289 -1.68 27.32 1.75
C GLN A 289 -2.39 26.46 2.82
N HIS A 290 -3.71 26.40 2.80
CA HIS A 290 -4.47 25.49 3.67
C HIS A 290 -4.05 24.03 3.44
N TYR A 291 -3.99 23.58 2.17
CA TYR A 291 -3.56 22.22 1.85
C TYR A 291 -2.08 21.97 2.16
N ALA A 292 -1.22 22.98 2.01
CA ALA A 292 0.18 22.89 2.47
C ALA A 292 0.28 22.64 3.97
N GLN A 293 -0.56 23.30 4.79
CA GLN A 293 -0.59 23.07 6.24
C GLN A 293 -1.08 21.65 6.58
N LEU A 294 -2.09 21.13 5.85
CA LEU A 294 -2.55 19.75 6.03
C LEU A 294 -1.46 18.74 5.68
N LEU A 295 -0.66 18.97 4.64
CA LEU A 295 0.48 18.14 4.27
C LEU A 295 1.55 18.12 5.38
N VAL A 296 1.91 19.29 5.92
CA VAL A 296 2.85 19.41 7.04
C VAL A 296 2.32 18.68 8.27
N LYS A 297 1.03 18.83 8.58
CA LYS A 297 0.40 18.11 9.69
C LYS A 297 0.49 16.61 9.50
N GLN A 298 0.11 16.09 8.33
CA GLN A 298 0.16 14.67 8.02
C GLN A 298 1.58 14.10 8.12
N GLN A 299 2.59 14.84 7.65
CA GLN A 299 4.00 14.47 7.81
C GLN A 299 4.40 14.42 9.28
N ASN A 300 4.05 15.44 10.05
CA ASN A 300 4.40 15.54 11.47
C ASN A 300 3.73 14.46 12.34
N GLU A 301 2.59 13.95 11.94
CA GLU A 301 1.84 12.89 12.61
C GLU A 301 2.23 11.48 12.10
N SER A 302 3.06 11.36 11.07
CA SER A 302 3.49 10.08 10.51
C SER A 302 4.77 9.56 11.17
N PRO A 303 4.74 8.42 11.88
CA PRO A 303 5.96 7.80 12.39
C PRO A 303 6.91 7.39 11.26
N TYR A 304 6.36 7.01 10.10
CA TYR A 304 7.15 6.63 8.92
C TYR A 304 7.94 7.78 8.32
N TYR A 305 7.37 9.00 8.32
CA TYR A 305 8.07 10.21 7.90
C TYR A 305 9.30 10.47 8.77
N TRP A 306 9.14 10.47 10.09
CA TRP A 306 10.22 10.69 11.03
C TRP A 306 11.26 9.58 10.99
N MET A 307 10.83 8.33 10.85
CA MET A 307 11.74 7.20 10.68
C MET A 307 12.54 7.33 9.37
N GLY A 308 11.92 7.70 8.26
CA GLY A 308 12.61 7.95 7.00
C GLY A 308 13.70 9.01 7.10
N LEU A 309 13.41 10.12 7.81
CA LEU A 309 14.42 11.16 8.11
C LEU A 309 15.56 10.62 8.98
N GLY A 310 15.23 9.81 9.99
CA GLY A 310 16.23 9.19 10.85
C GLY A 310 17.15 8.25 10.08
N MET A 311 16.60 7.44 9.21
CA MET A 311 17.37 6.53 8.37
C MET A 311 18.25 7.27 7.33
N ALA A 312 17.78 8.41 6.80
CA ALA A 312 18.59 9.28 5.96
C ALA A 312 19.80 9.81 6.75
N ALA A 313 19.57 10.36 7.94
CA ALA A 313 20.63 10.84 8.83
C ALA A 313 21.61 9.72 9.23
N MET A 314 21.13 8.48 9.43
CA MET A 314 22.01 7.32 9.65
C MET A 314 22.95 7.04 8.47
N ARG A 315 22.46 7.15 7.22
CA ARG A 315 23.30 7.00 6.01
C ARG A 315 24.38 8.08 5.93
N ASP A 316 24.02 9.30 6.31
CA ASP A 316 24.94 10.46 6.32
C ASP A 316 25.86 10.49 7.55
N SER A 317 25.74 9.48 8.42
CA SER A 317 26.48 9.37 9.69
C SER A 317 26.21 10.52 10.68
N ASP A 318 25.13 11.28 10.51
CA ASP A 318 24.63 12.25 11.49
C ASP A 318 23.75 11.53 12.53
N TYR A 319 24.42 10.82 13.45
CA TYR A 319 23.76 10.00 14.45
C TYR A 319 22.89 10.81 15.41
N ARG A 320 23.27 12.08 15.68
CA ARG A 320 22.48 12.96 16.53
C ARG A 320 21.16 13.39 15.88
N ALA A 321 21.18 13.72 14.59
CA ALA A 321 19.94 13.98 13.84
C ALA A 321 19.09 12.71 13.73
N ALA A 322 19.72 11.55 13.50
CA ALA A 322 19.04 10.26 13.47
C ALA A 322 18.32 9.97 14.79
N ILE A 323 18.98 10.15 15.93
CA ILE A 323 18.39 9.96 17.26
C ILE A 323 17.15 10.84 17.42
N ARG A 324 17.26 12.17 17.23
CA ARG A 324 16.13 13.10 17.40
C ARG A 324 14.91 12.72 16.57
N THR A 325 15.12 12.33 15.32
CA THR A 325 14.03 11.98 14.40
C THR A 325 13.43 10.61 14.70
N LEU A 326 14.26 9.62 15.07
CA LEU A 326 13.80 8.29 15.49
C LEU A 326 13.09 8.30 16.84
N GLU A 327 13.51 9.13 17.81
CA GLU A 327 12.78 9.37 19.06
C GLU A 327 11.39 9.93 18.79
N ARG A 328 11.26 10.86 17.83
CA ARG A 328 9.95 11.38 17.41
C ARG A 328 9.10 10.30 16.76
N ALA A 329 9.69 9.43 15.92
CA ALA A 329 8.99 8.29 15.34
C ALA A 329 8.51 7.31 16.43
N ALA A 330 9.37 6.98 17.41
CA ALA A 330 9.04 6.09 18.53
C ALA A 330 7.91 6.65 19.42
N ALA A 331 7.89 7.96 19.64
CA ALA A 331 6.80 8.61 20.38
C ALA A 331 5.45 8.54 19.66
N LEU A 332 5.44 8.44 18.32
CA LEU A 332 4.23 8.30 17.52
C LEU A 332 3.77 6.84 17.34
N ALA A 333 4.68 5.87 17.45
CA ALA A 333 4.41 4.45 17.27
C ALA A 333 5.27 3.59 18.20
N THR A 334 4.86 3.51 19.46
CA THR A 334 5.64 2.87 20.56
C THR A 334 5.81 1.35 20.41
N GLY A 335 4.98 0.67 19.62
CA GLY A 335 5.06 -0.78 19.38
C GLY A 335 5.71 -1.16 18.07
N PHE A 336 6.39 -0.23 17.39
CA PHE A 336 6.96 -0.50 16.07
C PHE A 336 8.42 -0.96 16.16
N GLU A 337 8.64 -2.27 16.02
CA GLU A 337 9.95 -2.94 16.22
C GLU A 337 11.09 -2.24 15.47
N GLU A 338 10.90 -1.90 14.20
CA GLU A 338 11.96 -1.33 13.36
C GLU A 338 12.44 0.04 13.86
N ILE A 339 11.53 0.87 14.37
CA ILE A 339 11.91 2.18 14.93
C ILE A 339 12.85 2.00 16.12
N HIS A 340 12.52 1.08 17.04
CA HIS A 340 13.34 0.79 18.20
C HIS A 340 14.67 0.13 17.84
N TYR A 341 14.67 -0.72 16.79
CA TYR A 341 15.89 -1.28 16.24
C TYR A 341 16.83 -0.19 15.69
N GLN A 342 16.32 0.71 14.87
CA GLN A 342 17.10 1.79 14.27
C GLN A 342 17.57 2.78 15.33
N LEU A 343 16.74 3.08 16.32
CA LEU A 343 17.08 3.98 17.42
C LEU A 343 18.18 3.39 18.31
N ALA A 344 18.10 2.09 18.64
CA ALA A 344 19.17 1.40 19.35
C ALA A 344 20.50 1.45 18.57
N LEU A 345 20.46 1.28 17.26
CA LEU A 345 21.62 1.36 16.40
C LEU A 345 22.19 2.80 16.34
N ALA A 346 21.33 3.82 16.27
CA ALA A 346 21.73 5.22 16.24
C ALA A 346 22.43 5.63 17.55
N TYR A 347 21.86 5.27 18.70
CA TYR A 347 22.49 5.50 20.01
C TYR A 347 23.85 4.79 20.13
N TRP A 348 23.93 3.53 19.65
CA TRP A 348 25.19 2.80 19.65
C TRP A 348 26.26 3.48 18.83
N ARG A 349 25.91 3.97 17.63
CA ARG A 349 26.82 4.67 16.74
C ARG A 349 27.27 6.03 17.29
N ASP A 350 26.42 6.71 18.05
CA ASP A 350 26.75 7.98 18.72
C ASP A 350 27.52 7.78 20.05
N GLY A 351 27.77 6.52 20.47
CA GLY A 351 28.49 6.20 21.70
C GLY A 351 27.60 6.15 22.95
N GLN A 352 26.31 6.35 22.85
CA GLN A 352 25.35 6.36 23.94
C GLN A 352 24.90 4.92 24.30
N GLN A 353 25.82 4.14 24.87
CA GLN A 353 25.64 2.70 25.09
C GLN A 353 24.45 2.35 25.98
N GLN A 354 24.19 3.14 27.02
CA GLN A 354 23.08 2.88 27.94
C GLN A 354 21.74 3.04 27.25
N ALA A 355 21.54 4.14 26.49
CA ALA A 355 20.33 4.38 25.72
C ALA A 355 20.12 3.30 24.64
N ALA A 356 21.20 2.84 24.00
CA ALA A 356 21.13 1.74 23.04
C ALA A 356 20.61 0.45 23.66
N ARG A 357 21.05 0.10 24.88
CA ARG A 357 20.57 -1.09 25.61
C ARG A 357 19.14 -0.93 26.09
N GLU A 358 18.72 0.27 26.46
CA GLU A 358 17.32 0.55 26.81
C GLU A 358 16.39 0.33 25.62
N GLN A 359 16.77 0.79 24.44
CA GLN A 359 15.99 0.53 23.23
C GLN A 359 15.98 -0.95 22.82
N LEU A 360 17.06 -1.67 23.05
CA LEU A 360 17.08 -3.13 22.87
C LEU A 360 16.12 -3.84 23.82
N ALA A 361 16.03 -3.40 25.08
CA ALA A 361 15.07 -3.96 26.03
C ALA A 361 13.62 -3.65 25.63
N VAL A 362 13.33 -2.45 25.09
CA VAL A 362 12.02 -2.13 24.54
C VAL A 362 11.69 -3.05 23.37
N LEU A 363 12.62 -3.24 22.43
CA LEU A 363 12.43 -4.12 21.27
C LEU A 363 12.17 -5.57 21.69
N ASP A 364 12.92 -6.08 22.69
CA ASP A 364 12.74 -7.43 23.25
C ASP A 364 11.36 -7.58 23.92
N GLY A 365 10.89 -6.53 24.60
CA GLY A 365 9.55 -6.50 25.20
C GLY A 365 8.40 -6.46 24.17
N ILE A 366 8.63 -5.85 22.99
CA ILE A 366 7.65 -5.85 21.90
C ILE A 366 7.59 -7.23 21.24
N ASN A 367 8.74 -7.82 20.94
CA ASN A 367 8.83 -9.12 20.28
C ASN A 367 10.15 -9.81 20.62
N HIS A 368 10.12 -10.69 21.60
CA HIS A 368 11.29 -11.48 22.05
C HIS A 368 11.97 -12.29 20.93
N HIS A 369 11.24 -12.68 19.90
CA HIS A 369 11.75 -13.43 18.75
C HIS A 369 12.12 -12.55 17.56
N ALA A 370 12.09 -11.21 17.69
CA ALA A 370 12.50 -10.32 16.62
C ALA A 370 13.95 -10.61 16.20
N PRO A 371 14.23 -10.81 14.90
CA PRO A 371 15.60 -11.06 14.41
C PRO A 371 16.60 -9.99 14.83
N GLY A 372 16.11 -8.75 15.02
CA GLY A 372 16.90 -7.62 15.49
C GLY A 372 17.45 -7.77 16.90
N VAL A 373 16.73 -8.40 17.83
CA VAL A 373 17.15 -8.59 19.22
C VAL A 373 18.48 -9.34 19.30
N GLY A 374 18.56 -10.50 18.66
CA GLY A 374 19.79 -11.32 18.64
C GLY A 374 20.96 -10.62 17.94
N THR A 375 20.67 -9.88 16.86
CA THR A 375 21.69 -9.14 16.12
C THR A 375 22.28 -8.00 16.94
N LEU A 376 21.44 -7.18 17.59
CA LEU A 376 21.88 -6.06 18.42
C LEU A 376 22.56 -6.53 19.71
N SER A 377 22.07 -7.58 20.36
CA SER A 377 22.69 -8.16 21.55
C SER A 377 24.14 -8.56 21.29
N LYS A 378 24.40 -9.26 20.18
CA LYS A 378 25.77 -9.62 19.76
C LYS A 378 26.61 -8.37 19.46
N LYS A 379 26.04 -7.38 18.77
CA LYS A 379 26.75 -6.14 18.42
C LYS A 379 27.12 -5.32 19.66
N PHE A 380 26.23 -5.21 20.63
CA PHE A 380 26.44 -4.43 21.84
C PHE A 380 27.33 -5.12 22.88
N SER A 381 27.66 -6.38 22.67
CA SER A 381 28.69 -7.10 23.44
C SER A 381 30.11 -6.76 22.99
N ALA A 382 30.28 -6.22 21.78
CA ALA A 382 31.56 -5.73 21.27
C ALA A 382 31.81 -4.26 21.72
N PRO A 383 33.08 -3.80 21.86
CA PRO A 383 33.34 -2.40 22.14
C PRO A 383 32.80 -1.52 21.00
N PRO A 384 32.27 -0.32 21.31
CA PRO A 384 31.74 0.57 20.28
C PRO A 384 32.83 0.97 19.30
N PRO A 385 32.50 1.22 18.01
CA PRO A 385 33.45 1.76 17.09
C PRO A 385 33.93 3.10 17.62
N THR A 386 35.26 3.25 17.74
CA THR A 386 35.87 4.51 18.15
C THR A 386 35.40 5.61 17.21
N SER A 387 34.69 6.61 17.76
CA SER A 387 34.35 7.82 17.01
C SER A 387 35.69 8.40 16.47
N ARG A 388 35.83 8.53 15.16
CA ARG A 388 36.92 9.32 14.60
C ARG A 388 36.77 10.73 15.17
N PRO A 389 37.80 11.30 15.82
CA PRO A 389 37.75 12.70 16.21
C PRO A 389 37.54 13.50 14.91
N GLY A 390 36.52 14.35 14.94
CA GLY A 390 36.20 15.23 13.82
C GLY A 390 37.43 16.09 13.48
N GLY A 391 37.84 16.01 12.22
CA GLY A 391 38.74 17.00 11.61
C GLY A 391 37.91 18.18 11.11
#